data_66f6920fa62a47e72c7dc31a0cb71934
#
_entry.id   66f6920fa62a47e72c7dc31a0cb71934
#
_cell.length_a   1.000
_cell.length_b   1.000
_cell.length_c   1.000
_cell.angle_alpha   90.00
_cell.angle_beta   90.00
_cell.angle_gamma   90.00
#
_symmetry.space_group_name_H-M   'P 1'
#
loop_
_entity.id
_entity.type
_entity.pdbx_description
1 polymer ?
#
loop_
_entity_poly.entity_id
_entity_poly.type
_entity_poly.pdbx_seq_one_letter_code
_entity_poly.pdbx_strand_id
1 'polypeptide(L)'
;MQSLPMRRAGRQAQSGFTLVEIAIVLVIIGLLLGGVLKGQELIENGRVKNAANDMNGVVAAYNSYLDRYRKLPGDDGPIANLTGRGGQWSTPGIVAGNNNGILAITAAQTFTGGGEGTAFFQHLRASGFITGNPGDTGANAMPVNAWGGRLGVTNVAVQGRSAARVMACLGNVPGKAAAALDVQLDDGRPDNGSFRAT
;
A
#
# COMPACT_ATOMS: atom_id res chain seq x y z
N MET A 1 -63.97 52.88 32.73
CA MET A 1 -63.49 51.48 32.65
C MET A 1 -63.51 51.09 31.18
N GLN A 2 -62.34 51.05 30.53
CA GLN A 2 -62.20 50.68 29.13
C GLN A 2 -61.73 49.19 29.08
N SER A 3 -62.56 48.37 28.47
CA SER A 3 -62.24 46.93 28.23
C SER A 3 -61.31 46.77 27.04
N LEU A 4 -60.10 46.20 27.24
CA LEU A 4 -59.16 45.83 26.20
C LEU A 4 -59.64 44.58 25.48
N PRO A 5 -59.56 44.52 24.15
CA PRO A 5 -59.92 43.32 23.41
C PRO A 5 -58.76 42.28 23.50
N MET A 6 -59.09 41.06 23.95
CA MET A 6 -58.19 39.91 23.87
C MET A 6 -57.96 39.55 22.42
N ARG A 7 -56.68 39.66 21.97
CA ARG A 7 -56.19 39.09 20.71
C ARG A 7 -56.19 37.55 20.82
N ARG A 8 -57.03 36.90 20.06
CA ARG A 8 -56.97 35.47 19.85
C ARG A 8 -55.72 35.17 19.06
N ALA A 9 -54.76 34.43 19.65
CA ALA A 9 -53.66 33.85 18.96
C ALA A 9 -54.17 32.83 17.96
N GLY A 10 -53.99 33.07 16.67
CA GLY A 10 -54.35 32.12 15.61
C GLY A 10 -53.50 30.84 15.77
N ARG A 11 -54.18 29.70 15.92
CA ARG A 11 -53.51 28.39 15.83
C ARG A 11 -52.96 28.24 14.40
N GLN A 12 -51.65 28.26 14.25
CA GLN A 12 -51.03 27.85 13.01
C GLN A 12 -51.33 26.37 12.82
N ALA A 13 -51.95 26.03 11.70
CA ALA A 13 -52.20 24.66 11.31
C ALA A 13 -50.82 24.00 11.03
N GLN A 14 -50.44 23.05 11.86
CA GLN A 14 -49.27 22.18 11.57
C GLN A 14 -49.68 21.21 10.47
N SER A 15 -49.13 21.38 9.26
CA SER A 15 -49.25 20.36 8.21
C SER A 15 -48.36 19.21 8.59
N GLY A 16 -48.93 18.03 8.82
CA GLY A 16 -48.18 16.78 9.01
C GLY A 16 -47.72 16.23 7.67
N PHE A 17 -46.58 15.52 7.66
CA PHE A 17 -46.11 14.79 6.47
C PHE A 17 -47.07 13.67 6.08
N THR A 18 -47.23 13.45 4.79
CA THR A 18 -48.04 12.33 4.26
C THR A 18 -47.27 11.01 4.38
N LEU A 19 -47.98 9.89 4.53
CA LEU A 19 -47.36 8.57 4.53
C LEU A 19 -46.59 8.29 3.23
N VAL A 20 -47.06 8.83 2.11
CA VAL A 20 -46.41 8.66 0.79
C VAL A 20 -45.08 9.40 0.72
N GLU A 21 -44.97 10.62 1.26
CA GLU A 21 -43.72 11.39 1.31
C GLU A 21 -42.65 10.66 2.10
N ILE A 22 -42.99 10.12 3.26
CA ILE A 22 -42.04 9.35 4.07
C ILE A 22 -41.66 8.04 3.39
N ALA A 23 -42.61 7.34 2.74
CA ALA A 23 -42.38 6.09 2.03
C ALA A 23 -41.35 6.29 0.87
N ILE A 24 -41.50 7.34 0.06
CA ILE A 24 -40.60 7.65 -1.04
C ILE A 24 -39.20 7.96 -0.51
N VAL A 25 -39.07 8.75 0.55
CA VAL A 25 -37.79 9.12 1.17
C VAL A 25 -37.07 7.86 1.66
N LEU A 26 -37.76 6.95 2.35
CA LEU A 26 -37.17 5.70 2.84
C LEU A 26 -36.66 4.80 1.71
N VAL A 27 -37.38 4.71 0.60
CA VAL A 27 -36.97 3.93 -0.58
C VAL A 27 -35.69 4.55 -1.19
N ILE A 28 -35.64 5.87 -1.36
CA ILE A 28 -34.47 6.56 -1.92
C ILE A 28 -33.25 6.36 -1.00
N ILE A 29 -33.40 6.54 0.31
CA ILE A 29 -32.31 6.34 1.28
C ILE A 29 -31.83 4.88 1.23
N GLY A 30 -32.75 3.91 1.18
CA GLY A 30 -32.40 2.49 1.08
C GLY A 30 -31.56 2.16 -0.17
N LEU A 31 -31.95 2.70 -1.33
CA LEU A 31 -31.21 2.54 -2.58
C LEU A 31 -29.84 3.21 -2.53
N LEU A 32 -29.75 4.44 -1.98
CA LEU A 32 -28.49 5.15 -1.85
C LEU A 32 -27.52 4.43 -0.92
N LEU A 33 -27.98 3.97 0.25
CA LEU A 33 -27.15 3.23 1.20
C LEU A 33 -26.66 1.91 0.59
N GLY A 34 -27.53 1.17 -0.10
CA GLY A 34 -27.14 -0.06 -0.80
C GLY A 34 -26.08 0.19 -1.89
N GLY A 35 -26.23 1.26 -2.67
CA GLY A 35 -25.28 1.68 -3.69
C GLY A 35 -23.92 2.07 -3.11
N VAL A 36 -23.91 2.84 -2.00
CA VAL A 36 -22.68 3.26 -1.32
C VAL A 36 -21.93 2.06 -0.75
N LEU A 37 -22.60 1.13 -0.08
CA LEU A 37 -21.97 -0.06 0.48
C LEU A 37 -21.32 -0.92 -0.61
N LYS A 38 -22.03 -1.12 -1.73
CA LYS A 38 -21.48 -1.88 -2.87
C LYS A 38 -20.30 -1.16 -3.53
N GLY A 39 -20.36 0.16 -3.62
CA GLY A 39 -19.26 0.98 -4.12
C GLY A 39 -18.00 0.85 -3.25
N GLN A 40 -18.13 0.86 -1.93
CA GLN A 40 -17.01 0.67 -1.02
C GLN A 40 -16.37 -0.71 -1.17
N GLU A 41 -17.15 -1.77 -1.33
CA GLU A 41 -16.64 -3.12 -1.59
C GLU A 41 -15.84 -3.19 -2.89
N LEU A 42 -16.30 -2.55 -3.96
CA LEU A 42 -15.60 -2.52 -5.24
C LEU A 42 -14.27 -1.76 -5.14
N ILE A 43 -14.23 -0.64 -4.41
CA ILE A 43 -13.01 0.12 -4.16
C ILE A 43 -11.99 -0.73 -3.40
N GLU A 44 -12.42 -1.42 -2.34
CA GLU A 44 -11.52 -2.26 -1.54
C GLU A 44 -10.98 -3.44 -2.35
N ASN A 45 -11.81 -4.11 -3.14
CA ASN A 45 -11.37 -5.16 -4.06
C ASN A 45 -10.37 -4.64 -5.11
N GLY A 46 -10.55 -3.40 -5.58
CA GLY A 46 -9.58 -2.72 -6.46
C GLY A 46 -8.23 -2.49 -5.77
N ARG A 47 -8.23 -2.05 -4.50
CA ARG A 47 -7.01 -1.88 -3.70
C ARG A 47 -6.26 -3.18 -3.48
N VAL A 48 -6.97 -4.26 -3.17
CA VAL A 48 -6.39 -5.61 -3.02
C VAL A 48 -5.70 -6.05 -4.32
N LYS A 49 -6.35 -5.89 -5.47
CA LYS A 49 -5.75 -6.22 -6.78
C LYS A 49 -4.51 -5.39 -7.09
N ASN A 50 -4.55 -4.08 -6.79
CA ASN A 50 -3.39 -3.21 -6.98
C ASN A 50 -2.22 -3.66 -6.12
N ALA A 51 -2.45 -3.93 -4.84
CA ALA A 51 -1.41 -4.40 -3.93
C ALA A 51 -0.80 -5.75 -4.37
N ALA A 52 -1.63 -6.68 -4.84
CA ALA A 52 -1.15 -7.94 -5.41
C ALA A 52 -0.26 -7.71 -6.66
N ASN A 53 -0.66 -6.80 -7.53
CA ASN A 53 0.13 -6.43 -8.71
C ASN A 53 1.44 -5.74 -8.32
N ASP A 54 1.44 -4.85 -7.33
CA ASP A 54 2.64 -4.18 -6.82
C ASP A 54 3.64 -5.21 -6.26
N MET A 55 3.17 -6.18 -5.47
CA MET A 55 4.00 -7.27 -4.96
C MET A 55 4.63 -8.09 -6.08
N ASN A 56 3.81 -8.52 -7.03
CA ASN A 56 4.28 -9.29 -8.19
C ASN A 56 5.26 -8.47 -9.05
N GLY A 57 5.01 -7.17 -9.20
CA GLY A 57 5.87 -6.24 -9.90
C GLY A 57 7.27 -6.14 -9.27
N VAL A 58 7.35 -6.04 -7.94
CA VAL A 58 8.64 -6.00 -7.23
C VAL A 58 9.37 -7.34 -7.33
N VAL A 59 8.66 -8.46 -7.22
CA VAL A 59 9.26 -9.80 -7.40
C VAL A 59 9.82 -9.97 -8.83
N ALA A 60 9.07 -9.54 -9.84
CA ALA A 60 9.51 -9.57 -11.23
C ALA A 60 10.74 -8.67 -11.46
N ALA A 61 10.72 -7.45 -10.90
CA ALA A 61 11.85 -6.52 -10.97
C ALA A 61 13.10 -7.07 -10.30
N TYR A 62 12.95 -7.69 -9.13
CA TYR A 62 14.04 -8.38 -8.42
C TYR A 62 14.69 -9.47 -9.28
N ASN A 63 13.87 -10.35 -9.85
CA ASN A 63 14.38 -11.43 -10.71
C ASN A 63 15.05 -10.89 -11.98
N SER A 64 14.46 -9.86 -12.59
CA SER A 64 15.05 -9.20 -13.78
C SER A 64 16.39 -8.55 -13.45
N TYR A 65 16.53 -7.99 -12.25
CA TYR A 65 17.80 -7.44 -11.77
C TYR A 65 18.86 -8.53 -11.61
N LEU A 66 18.51 -9.64 -10.95
CA LEU A 66 19.39 -10.79 -10.79
C LEU A 66 19.86 -11.34 -12.15
N ASP A 67 18.96 -11.46 -13.10
CA ASP A 67 19.28 -11.98 -14.43
C ASP A 67 20.23 -11.06 -15.19
N ARG A 68 19.98 -9.75 -15.13
CA ARG A 68 20.76 -8.76 -15.87
C ARG A 68 22.13 -8.48 -15.27
N TYR A 69 22.21 -8.34 -13.94
CA TYR A 69 23.43 -7.89 -13.27
C TYR A 69 24.15 -8.99 -12.51
N ARG A 70 23.51 -10.14 -12.30
CA ARG A 70 24.03 -11.27 -11.49
C ARG A 70 24.42 -10.83 -10.06
N LYS A 71 23.69 -9.84 -9.52
CA LYS A 71 23.88 -9.24 -8.22
C LYS A 71 22.53 -9.05 -7.54
N LEU A 72 22.53 -8.98 -6.22
CA LEU A 72 21.33 -8.61 -5.45
C LEU A 72 21.11 -7.10 -5.54
N PRO A 73 19.89 -6.63 -5.90
CA PRO A 73 19.58 -5.22 -5.75
C PRO A 73 19.69 -4.83 -4.27
N GLY A 74 20.32 -3.70 -3.98
CA GLY A 74 20.60 -3.27 -2.61
C GLY A 74 21.96 -3.68 -2.10
N ASP A 75 22.43 -4.89 -2.37
CA ASP A 75 23.79 -5.35 -2.03
C ASP A 75 24.83 -5.04 -3.13
N ASP A 76 24.39 -4.68 -4.34
CA ASP A 76 25.27 -4.39 -5.47
C ASP A 76 26.17 -3.16 -5.21
N GLY A 77 27.45 -3.28 -5.54
CA GLY A 77 28.48 -2.28 -5.28
C GLY A 77 29.85 -2.66 -5.87
N PRO A 78 30.88 -1.85 -5.69
CA PRO A 78 30.90 -0.52 -5.07
C PRO A 78 30.25 0.57 -5.95
N ILE A 79 30.11 1.78 -5.42
CA ILE A 79 29.42 2.91 -6.09
C ILE A 79 30.04 3.23 -7.47
N ALA A 80 31.36 3.10 -7.64
CA ALA A 80 32.03 3.32 -8.91
C ALA A 80 31.54 2.37 -10.01
N ASN A 81 31.22 1.12 -9.67
CA ASN A 81 30.67 0.15 -10.62
C ASN A 81 29.23 0.50 -11.01
N LEU A 82 28.45 1.03 -10.08
CA LEU A 82 27.08 1.45 -10.33
C LEU A 82 27.06 2.67 -11.24
N THR A 83 27.78 3.74 -10.90
CA THR A 83 27.85 4.97 -11.70
C THR A 83 28.49 4.73 -13.06
N GLY A 84 29.44 3.79 -13.17
CA GLY A 84 30.05 3.35 -14.44
C GLY A 84 29.05 2.76 -15.45
N ARG A 85 27.83 2.37 -15.04
CA ARG A 85 26.76 1.92 -15.92
C ARG A 85 26.10 3.09 -16.69
N GLY A 86 26.32 4.33 -16.24
CA GLY A 86 25.78 5.55 -16.88
C GLY A 86 24.27 5.73 -16.69
N GLY A 87 23.71 6.71 -17.35
CA GLY A 87 22.27 7.00 -17.30
C GLY A 87 21.78 7.29 -15.88
N GLN A 88 20.70 6.65 -15.47
CA GLN A 88 20.06 6.85 -14.15
C GLN A 88 20.95 6.40 -12.97
N TRP A 89 21.97 5.57 -13.21
CA TRP A 89 22.92 5.14 -12.19
C TRP A 89 23.85 6.27 -11.70
N SER A 90 23.93 7.37 -12.45
CA SER A 90 24.67 8.56 -12.05
C SER A 90 23.83 9.57 -11.27
N THR A 91 22.59 9.25 -10.92
CA THR A 91 21.71 10.12 -10.14
C THR A 91 22.30 10.31 -8.73
N PRO A 92 22.43 11.57 -8.24
CA PRO A 92 22.88 11.83 -6.88
C PRO A 92 21.96 11.16 -5.84
N GLY A 93 22.57 10.63 -4.78
CA GLY A 93 21.83 9.97 -3.69
C GLY A 93 21.71 8.46 -3.83
N ILE A 94 22.14 7.85 -4.94
CA ILE A 94 22.20 6.40 -5.06
C ILE A 94 23.24 5.86 -4.07
N VAL A 95 22.81 4.87 -3.30
CA VAL A 95 23.63 4.16 -2.31
C VAL A 95 24.07 2.82 -2.88
N ALA A 96 25.34 2.46 -2.68
CA ALA A 96 25.84 1.13 -3.01
C ALA A 96 25.70 0.18 -1.81
N GLY A 97 25.48 -1.10 -2.08
CA GLY A 97 25.65 -2.16 -1.10
C GLY A 97 27.12 -2.54 -0.90
N ASN A 98 27.35 -3.53 -0.05
CA ASN A 98 28.68 -4.01 0.30
C ASN A 98 29.17 -5.21 -0.55
N ASN A 99 28.29 -5.72 -1.42
CA ASN A 99 28.55 -6.81 -2.37
C ASN A 99 29.00 -8.13 -1.69
N ASN A 100 28.44 -8.41 -0.51
CA ASN A 100 28.75 -9.63 0.23
C ASN A 100 27.82 -10.82 -0.08
N GLY A 101 26.82 -10.63 -0.95
CA GLY A 101 25.83 -11.65 -1.35
C GLY A 101 24.66 -11.75 -0.39
N ILE A 102 24.55 -10.90 0.59
CA ILE A 102 23.48 -10.88 1.60
C ILE A 102 22.86 -9.48 1.66
N LEU A 103 21.56 -9.41 1.66
CA LEU A 103 20.86 -8.14 1.83
C LEU A 103 20.71 -7.86 3.33
N ALA A 104 21.50 -6.91 3.86
CA ALA A 104 21.52 -6.59 5.29
C ALA A 104 20.46 -5.53 5.63
N ILE A 105 19.21 -5.96 5.90
CA ILE A 105 18.09 -5.09 6.27
C ILE A 105 17.56 -5.49 7.65
N THR A 106 17.57 -4.56 8.59
CA THR A 106 16.97 -4.79 9.92
C THR A 106 15.44 -4.70 9.88
N ALA A 107 14.76 -5.26 10.89
CA ALA A 107 13.30 -5.16 11.00
C ALA A 107 12.81 -3.71 10.98
N ALA A 108 13.51 -2.78 11.66
CA ALA A 108 13.19 -1.36 11.67
C ALA A 108 13.31 -0.71 10.28
N GLN A 109 14.26 -1.17 9.47
CA GLN A 109 14.50 -0.63 8.12
C GLN A 109 13.51 -1.14 7.08
N THR A 110 12.74 -2.17 7.38
CA THR A 110 11.78 -2.78 6.43
C THR A 110 10.82 -1.74 5.81
N PHE A 111 10.36 -0.76 6.60
CA PHE A 111 9.43 0.28 6.14
C PHE A 111 9.96 1.71 6.29
N THR A 112 11.11 1.90 6.91
CA THR A 112 11.73 3.23 7.07
C THR A 112 12.86 3.48 6.10
N GLY A 113 13.39 2.43 5.49
CA GLY A 113 14.57 2.47 4.64
C GLY A 113 15.86 2.57 5.45
N GLY A 114 16.93 2.82 4.75
CA GLY A 114 18.29 2.89 5.28
C GLY A 114 19.18 1.79 4.73
N GLY A 115 20.45 2.12 4.50
CA GLY A 115 21.43 1.17 3.97
C GLY A 115 20.93 0.43 2.72
N GLU A 116 21.09 -0.87 2.71
CA GLU A 116 20.73 -1.74 1.57
C GLU A 116 19.21 -1.81 1.32
N GLY A 117 18.37 -1.51 2.31
CA GLY A 117 16.92 -1.40 2.13
C GLY A 117 16.51 -0.22 1.24
N THR A 118 17.18 0.93 1.38
CA THR A 118 17.05 2.05 0.44
C THR A 118 17.64 1.71 -0.91
N ALA A 119 18.89 1.20 -0.93
CA ALA A 119 19.60 0.84 -2.13
C ALA A 119 18.83 -0.18 -2.99
N PHE A 120 18.08 -1.09 -2.39
CA PHE A 120 17.26 -2.07 -3.10
C PHE A 120 16.31 -1.40 -4.10
N PHE A 121 15.50 -0.45 -3.65
CA PHE A 121 14.56 0.25 -4.53
C PHE A 121 15.25 1.23 -5.48
N GLN A 122 16.32 1.89 -5.04
CA GLN A 122 17.14 2.75 -5.89
C GLN A 122 17.74 1.98 -7.07
N HIS A 123 18.28 0.78 -6.83
CA HIS A 123 18.87 -0.07 -7.88
C HIS A 123 17.81 -0.54 -8.87
N LEU A 124 16.61 -0.93 -8.40
CA LEU A 124 15.50 -1.31 -9.28
C LEU A 124 15.01 -0.14 -10.14
N ARG A 125 15.01 1.09 -9.61
CA ARG A 125 14.67 2.30 -10.37
C ARG A 125 15.77 2.69 -11.36
N ALA A 126 17.03 2.69 -10.93
CA ALA A 126 18.15 3.02 -11.79
C ALA A 126 18.29 2.04 -12.97
N SER A 127 17.91 0.78 -12.78
CA SER A 127 17.87 -0.23 -13.85
C SER A 127 16.63 -0.12 -14.76
N GLY A 128 15.63 0.69 -14.39
CA GLY A 128 14.38 0.88 -15.14
C GLY A 128 13.36 -0.24 -14.93
N PHE A 129 13.53 -1.13 -13.93
CA PHE A 129 12.59 -2.22 -13.66
C PHE A 129 11.36 -1.76 -12.86
N ILE A 130 11.49 -0.68 -12.09
CA ILE A 130 10.36 -0.01 -11.45
C ILE A 130 10.43 1.50 -11.73
N THR A 131 9.29 2.17 -11.66
CA THR A 131 9.19 3.62 -11.86
C THR A 131 9.61 4.40 -10.61
N GLY A 132 10.03 5.65 -10.79
CA GLY A 132 10.37 6.58 -9.71
C GLY A 132 11.77 7.16 -9.85
N ASN A 133 12.14 8.04 -8.90
CA ASN A 133 13.45 8.67 -8.90
C ASN A 133 14.47 7.78 -8.16
N PRO A 134 15.57 7.35 -8.79
CA PRO A 134 16.60 6.55 -8.13
C PRO A 134 17.34 7.29 -7.00
N GLY A 135 17.28 8.63 -6.97
CA GLY A 135 17.89 9.45 -5.91
C GLY A 135 17.06 9.55 -4.63
N ASP A 136 15.82 9.02 -4.60
CA ASP A 136 15.00 9.03 -3.39
C ASP A 136 15.65 8.19 -2.28
N THR A 137 15.61 8.69 -1.04
CA THR A 137 16.26 8.06 0.12
C THR A 137 15.29 7.73 1.24
N GLY A 138 15.71 6.84 2.14
CA GLY A 138 14.89 6.42 3.29
C GLY A 138 13.56 5.84 2.86
N ALA A 139 12.49 6.17 3.57
CA ALA A 139 11.15 5.70 3.25
C ALA A 139 10.62 6.19 1.89
N ASN A 140 11.15 7.28 1.34
CA ASN A 140 10.73 7.80 0.03
C ASN A 140 11.25 6.93 -1.14
N ALA A 141 12.31 6.16 -0.92
CA ALA A 141 12.76 5.18 -1.90
C ALA A 141 11.77 4.03 -2.09
N MET A 142 10.87 3.82 -1.15
CA MET A 142 9.92 2.71 -1.17
C MET A 142 8.62 3.09 -1.88
N PRO A 143 8.04 2.22 -2.72
CA PRO A 143 6.70 2.41 -3.26
C PRO A 143 5.64 2.52 -2.15
N VAL A 144 4.55 3.21 -2.43
CA VAL A 144 3.40 3.35 -1.52
C VAL A 144 2.27 2.46 -2.03
N ASN A 145 1.70 1.66 -1.15
CA ASN A 145 0.56 0.80 -1.50
C ASN A 145 -0.77 1.56 -1.46
N ALA A 146 -1.86 0.90 -1.87
CA ALA A 146 -3.19 1.48 -1.97
C ALA A 146 -3.82 1.96 -0.64
N TRP A 147 -3.25 1.60 0.51
CA TRP A 147 -3.67 2.05 1.85
C TRP A 147 -2.71 3.07 2.47
N GLY A 148 -1.79 3.61 1.68
CA GLY A 148 -0.81 4.61 2.13
C GLY A 148 0.37 4.03 2.92
N GLY A 149 0.45 2.73 3.10
CA GLY A 149 1.62 2.05 3.68
C GLY A 149 2.75 1.91 2.67
N ARG A 150 3.94 1.59 3.16
CA ARG A 150 5.10 1.36 2.29
C ARG A 150 5.16 -0.11 1.85
N LEU A 151 5.67 -0.32 0.64
CA LEU A 151 6.13 -1.61 0.20
C LEU A 151 7.61 -1.70 0.53
N GLY A 152 7.94 -2.52 1.50
CA GLY A 152 9.31 -2.71 1.99
C GLY A 152 9.88 -4.05 1.59
N VAL A 153 11.15 -4.25 1.89
CA VAL A 153 11.83 -5.53 1.76
C VAL A 153 12.57 -5.85 3.05
N THR A 154 12.70 -7.12 3.34
CA THR A 154 13.45 -7.60 4.49
C THR A 154 14.06 -8.98 4.23
N ASN A 155 15.08 -9.32 4.98
CA ASN A 155 15.63 -10.68 5.05
C ASN A 155 15.71 -11.20 6.49
N VAL A 156 15.14 -10.47 7.45
CA VAL A 156 15.06 -10.95 8.83
C VAL A 156 13.93 -11.95 9.02
N ALA A 157 14.04 -12.78 10.04
CA ALA A 157 12.98 -13.71 10.40
C ALA A 157 11.71 -12.96 10.80
N VAL A 158 10.62 -13.19 10.07
CA VAL A 158 9.31 -12.62 10.36
C VAL A 158 8.24 -13.71 10.22
N GLN A 159 7.25 -13.69 11.08
CA GLN A 159 6.07 -14.56 11.01
C GLN A 159 6.40 -16.06 10.80
N GLY A 160 7.37 -16.57 11.55
CA GLY A 160 7.79 -17.96 11.45
C GLY A 160 8.62 -18.33 10.23
N ARG A 161 8.98 -17.35 9.37
CA ARG A 161 9.94 -17.56 8.29
C ARG A 161 11.37 -17.33 8.76
N SER A 162 12.28 -18.17 8.30
CA SER A 162 13.71 -17.97 8.55
C SER A 162 14.25 -16.76 7.80
N ALA A 163 15.29 -16.12 8.36
CA ALA A 163 15.96 -14.94 7.80
C ALA A 163 16.72 -15.17 6.47
N ALA A 164 16.70 -16.38 5.91
CA ALA A 164 17.53 -16.72 4.76
C ALA A 164 16.95 -16.31 3.38
N ARG A 165 15.85 -15.55 3.34
CA ARG A 165 15.17 -15.18 2.09
C ARG A 165 14.82 -13.71 2.07
N VAL A 166 14.97 -13.10 0.90
CA VAL A 166 14.44 -11.76 0.66
C VAL A 166 12.92 -11.85 0.57
N MET A 167 12.24 -11.06 1.37
CA MET A 167 10.77 -11.01 1.44
C MET A 167 10.29 -9.58 1.16
N ALA A 168 9.29 -9.45 0.30
CA ALA A 168 8.58 -8.19 0.13
C ALA A 168 7.47 -8.09 1.18
N CYS A 169 7.31 -6.90 1.76
CA CYS A 169 6.39 -6.64 2.86
C CYS A 169 5.48 -5.45 2.52
N LEU A 170 4.19 -5.57 2.83
CA LEU A 170 3.23 -4.47 2.73
C LEU A 170 2.91 -3.93 4.13
N GLY A 171 3.14 -2.63 4.33
CA GLY A 171 2.75 -1.94 5.56
C GLY A 171 1.32 -1.42 5.49
N ASN A 172 0.68 -1.21 6.64
CA ASN A 172 -0.63 -0.54 6.78
C ASN A 172 -1.80 -1.24 6.04
N VAL A 173 -1.71 -2.54 5.84
CA VAL A 173 -2.79 -3.30 5.16
C VAL A 173 -3.87 -3.66 6.18
N PRO A 174 -5.15 -3.30 5.97
CA PRO A 174 -6.25 -3.73 6.83
C PRO A 174 -6.37 -5.25 6.86
N GLY A 175 -6.70 -5.84 8.03
CA GLY A 175 -6.75 -7.29 8.19
C GLY A 175 -7.67 -8.01 7.19
N LYS A 176 -8.82 -7.42 6.83
CA LYS A 176 -9.70 -7.96 5.78
C LYS A 176 -9.04 -7.99 4.41
N ALA A 177 -8.28 -6.94 4.09
CA ALA A 177 -7.54 -6.87 2.83
C ALA A 177 -6.35 -7.83 2.82
N ALA A 178 -5.66 -8.00 3.95
CA ALA A 178 -4.58 -8.98 4.09
C ALA A 178 -5.10 -10.42 3.87
N ALA A 179 -6.25 -10.78 4.45
CA ALA A 179 -6.88 -12.07 4.21
C ALA A 179 -7.29 -12.26 2.72
N ALA A 180 -7.80 -11.21 2.07
CA ALA A 180 -8.13 -11.27 0.65
C ALA A 180 -6.89 -11.38 -0.25
N LEU A 181 -5.78 -10.72 0.12
CA LEU A 181 -4.48 -10.87 -0.56
C LEU A 181 -3.94 -12.28 -0.43
N ASP A 182 -4.06 -12.88 0.76
CA ASP A 182 -3.62 -14.24 1.02
C ASP A 182 -4.37 -15.25 0.13
N VAL A 183 -5.70 -15.17 0.08
CA VAL A 183 -6.50 -16.01 -0.83
C VAL A 183 -6.13 -15.80 -2.31
N GLN A 184 -5.71 -14.58 -2.69
CA GLN A 184 -5.38 -14.28 -4.09
C GLN A 184 -3.95 -14.70 -4.46
N LEU A 185 -3.02 -14.63 -3.53
CA LEU A 185 -1.59 -14.87 -3.76
C LEU A 185 -1.14 -16.26 -3.30
N ASP A 186 -1.90 -16.90 -2.40
CA ASP A 186 -1.52 -18.14 -1.76
C ASP A 186 -2.73 -19.01 -1.34
N ASP A 187 -2.69 -19.57 -0.13
CA ASP A 187 -3.63 -20.58 0.37
C ASP A 187 -4.77 -20.04 1.29
N GLY A 188 -4.78 -18.75 1.59
CA GLY A 188 -5.75 -18.11 2.47
C GLY A 188 -5.49 -18.34 3.96
N ARG A 189 -4.30 -18.82 4.34
CA ARG A 189 -3.88 -19.06 5.72
C ARG A 189 -2.81 -18.07 6.15
N PRO A 190 -3.10 -17.13 7.07
CA PRO A 190 -2.20 -16.04 7.40
C PRO A 190 -0.87 -16.46 8.04
N ASP A 191 -0.78 -17.67 8.54
CA ASP A 191 0.39 -18.22 9.24
C ASP A 191 1.22 -19.21 8.40
N ASN A 192 0.76 -19.53 7.20
CA ASN A 192 1.38 -20.52 6.33
C ASN A 192 1.66 -19.96 4.92
N GLY A 193 2.19 -20.78 4.02
CA GLY A 193 2.34 -20.49 2.61
C GLY A 193 3.41 -19.47 2.23
N SER A 194 3.30 -18.91 1.04
CA SER A 194 4.22 -17.93 0.46
C SER A 194 3.87 -16.50 0.85
N PHE A 195 2.61 -16.21 1.14
CA PHE A 195 2.13 -14.97 1.75
C PHE A 195 1.81 -15.22 3.23
N ARG A 196 2.08 -14.25 4.10
CA ARG A 196 1.75 -14.31 5.53
C ARG A 196 1.35 -12.94 6.05
N ALA A 197 0.35 -12.91 6.92
CA ALA A 197 -0.16 -11.69 7.54
C ALA A 197 -0.22 -11.83 9.08
N THR A 198 -0.07 -10.69 9.81
CA THR A 198 -0.28 -10.58 11.27
C THR A 198 -1.23 -9.45 11.57
#